data_2e68e1a33c2e03a5e2d49709dfd2d7bd
#
_entry.id   2e68e1a33c2e03a5e2d49709dfd2d7bd
#
_cell.length_a   1.000
_cell.length_b   1.000
_cell.length_c   1.000
_cell.angle_alpha   90.00
_cell.angle_beta   90.00
_cell.angle_gamma   90.00
#
_symmetry.space_group_name_H-M   'P 1'
#
loop_
_entity.id
_entity.type
_entity.pdbx_description
1 polymer ?
#
loop_
_entity_poly.entity_id
_entity_poly.type
_entity_poly.pdbx_seq_one_letter_code
_entity_poly.pdbx_strand_id
1 'polypeptide(L)'
;LRIRQAIVVEGRYDKNTLSQIVDTVIFQTNGFSVMHDRELLALLGPLLPPDSRIRDPDAGLEGLAGQRLLFALALDESGCSESGYRMLMTLRRSRTLLEGCVAGLVVTGRGELYTKDAARDLVFAANQAGCAFLGRPLVEATGSLRNFRVQAQIGGTDEETAFRAAVSELLERLTAWEGPAPVGRVLALHASQRSTSNTLALWEMVRRSLPPEVQVQEICLRNGTMADCNGCSYTACMHFGEQGGCFYGGPMVEEVYPAVRSCDTLVMVCANYNDALSANLTACVNRLTALFRQTRFYDKRLYGLVVSGYSGGDLLARQLISALNMNKAFYLPPRFCLLETANERGSLVRLPGIREKAQRFARQMME
;
A
#
# COMPACT_ATOMS: atom_id res chain seq x y z
N LEU A 1 29.34 3.98 -10.90
CA LEU A 1 27.93 4.44 -10.77
C LEU A 1 27.44 4.04 -9.39
N ARG A 2 27.04 5.02 -8.56
CA ARG A 2 26.40 4.73 -7.27
C ARG A 2 24.90 4.56 -7.53
N ILE A 3 24.39 3.34 -7.43
CA ILE A 3 22.97 3.07 -7.43
C ILE A 3 22.48 3.13 -5.98
N ARG A 4 21.39 3.86 -5.74
CA ARG A 4 20.81 4.11 -4.41
C ARG A 4 19.67 3.12 -4.14
N GLN A 5 20.01 1.84 -3.97
CA GLN A 5 19.02 0.78 -3.72
C GLN A 5 19.36 0.00 -2.46
N ALA A 6 18.35 -0.41 -1.68
CA ALA A 6 18.53 -1.21 -0.48
C ALA A 6 17.58 -2.41 -0.46
N ILE A 7 18.06 -3.56 -0.02
CA ILE A 7 17.34 -4.82 0.06
C ILE A 7 17.36 -5.33 1.50
N VAL A 8 16.23 -5.87 1.97
CA VAL A 8 16.10 -6.40 3.33
C VAL A 8 15.91 -7.91 3.27
N VAL A 9 16.79 -8.66 3.90
CA VAL A 9 16.78 -10.13 3.97
C VAL A 9 17.17 -10.65 5.36
N GLU A 10 16.81 -11.88 5.68
CA GLU A 10 17.05 -12.55 6.94
C GLU A 10 18.25 -13.51 6.87
N GLY A 11 19.18 -13.48 7.83
CA GLY A 11 20.27 -14.48 7.97
C GLY A 11 21.69 -13.90 8.06
N ARG A 12 22.50 -14.35 9.05
CA ARG A 12 23.82 -13.81 9.42
C ARG A 12 24.98 -14.30 8.54
N TYR A 13 24.88 -15.46 7.89
CA TYR A 13 25.99 -16.09 7.17
C TYR A 13 26.14 -15.62 5.72
N ASP A 14 25.10 -15.07 5.13
CA ASP A 14 25.10 -14.65 3.73
C ASP A 14 25.67 -13.24 3.52
N LYS A 15 25.83 -12.47 4.61
CA LYS A 15 26.49 -11.15 4.59
C LYS A 15 27.90 -11.19 3.97
N ASN A 16 28.66 -12.23 4.23
CA ASN A 16 30.02 -12.35 3.71
C ASN A 16 30.11 -12.80 2.24
N THR A 17 29.12 -13.51 1.74
CA THR A 17 29.13 -13.99 0.35
C THR A 17 28.58 -12.94 -0.61
N LEU A 18 27.52 -12.23 -0.21
CA LEU A 18 26.88 -11.24 -1.05
C LEU A 18 27.55 -9.86 -0.98
N SER A 19 28.15 -9.49 0.14
CA SER A 19 28.95 -8.26 0.26
C SER A 19 30.18 -8.24 -0.66
N GLN A 20 30.58 -9.37 -1.20
CA GLN A 20 31.64 -9.49 -2.20
C GLN A 20 31.15 -9.24 -3.63
N ILE A 21 29.84 -9.28 -3.86
CA ILE A 21 29.24 -9.29 -5.21
C ILE A 21 28.47 -7.99 -5.51
N VAL A 22 27.97 -7.26 -4.49
CA VAL A 22 27.01 -6.17 -4.70
C VAL A 22 27.27 -4.97 -3.81
N ASP A 23 27.14 -3.73 -4.35
CA ASP A 23 27.37 -2.46 -3.64
C ASP A 23 26.05 -1.70 -3.34
N THR A 24 25.07 -2.38 -2.74
CA THR A 24 23.74 -1.85 -2.34
C THR A 24 23.38 -2.32 -0.93
N VAL A 25 22.51 -1.61 -0.22
CA VAL A 25 22.14 -1.91 1.18
C VAL A 25 21.11 -3.03 1.24
N ILE A 26 21.48 -4.19 1.79
CA ILE A 26 20.61 -5.34 2.01
C ILE A 26 20.39 -5.56 3.50
N PHE A 27 19.14 -5.74 3.94
CA PHE A 27 18.77 -5.99 5.33
C PHE A 27 18.67 -7.49 5.61
N GLN A 28 19.38 -7.94 6.63
CA GLN A 28 19.39 -9.32 7.09
C GLN A 28 18.73 -9.43 8.47
N THR A 29 17.95 -10.49 8.68
CA THR A 29 17.27 -10.81 9.93
C THR A 29 17.76 -12.15 10.48
N ASN A 30 18.11 -12.24 11.75
CA ASN A 30 18.61 -13.46 12.38
C ASN A 30 17.51 -14.20 13.15
N GLY A 31 17.08 -15.36 12.67
CA GLY A 31 16.18 -16.26 13.38
C GLY A 31 16.39 -17.73 12.97
N PHE A 32 15.80 -18.67 13.67
CA PHE A 32 15.95 -20.13 13.46
C PHE A 32 15.50 -20.64 12.07
N SER A 33 15.11 -19.77 11.15
CA SER A 33 14.68 -20.09 9.77
C SER A 33 15.80 -20.00 8.73
N VAL A 34 17.05 -20.29 9.08
CA VAL A 34 18.25 -20.13 8.27
C VAL A 34 18.17 -20.78 6.87
N MET A 35 17.33 -21.78 6.66
CA MET A 35 17.20 -22.43 5.34
C MET A 35 16.30 -21.67 4.36
N HIS A 36 15.21 -21.08 4.83
CA HIS A 36 14.27 -20.34 3.96
C HIS A 36 14.84 -19.02 3.46
N ASP A 37 15.63 -18.37 4.29
CA ASP A 37 16.27 -17.12 3.91
C ASP A 37 17.29 -17.32 2.82
N ARG A 38 18.01 -18.45 2.86
CA ARG A 38 18.93 -18.83 1.78
C ARG A 38 18.22 -19.06 0.47
N GLU A 39 17.04 -19.69 0.49
CA GLU A 39 16.23 -19.93 -0.70
C GLU A 39 15.70 -18.60 -1.26
N LEU A 40 15.18 -17.72 -0.42
CA LEU A 40 14.74 -16.41 -0.85
C LEU A 40 15.90 -15.55 -1.39
N LEU A 41 17.06 -15.57 -0.72
CA LEU A 41 18.26 -14.89 -1.18
C LEU A 41 18.82 -15.47 -2.48
N ALA A 42 18.85 -16.79 -2.61
CA ALA A 42 19.29 -17.47 -3.84
C ALA A 42 18.33 -17.15 -5.01
N LEU A 43 17.05 -16.98 -4.72
CA LEU A 43 16.05 -16.57 -5.71
C LEU A 43 16.20 -15.09 -6.09
N LEU A 44 16.39 -14.21 -5.13
CA LEU A 44 16.49 -12.77 -5.36
C LEU A 44 17.83 -12.36 -5.97
N GLY A 45 18.93 -12.98 -5.53
CA GLY A 45 20.29 -12.61 -5.92
C GLY A 45 20.50 -12.42 -7.43
N PRO A 46 20.10 -13.38 -8.29
CA PRO A 46 20.22 -13.25 -9.74
C PRO A 46 19.31 -12.17 -10.37
N LEU A 47 18.26 -11.76 -9.66
CA LEU A 47 17.27 -10.79 -10.14
C LEU A 47 17.62 -9.36 -9.75
N LEU A 48 18.51 -9.20 -8.77
CA LEU A 48 18.86 -7.87 -8.25
C LEU A 48 19.78 -7.12 -9.21
N PRO A 49 19.62 -5.77 -9.31
CA PRO A 49 20.59 -4.93 -9.99
C PRO A 49 22.01 -5.14 -9.45
N PRO A 50 23.06 -5.06 -10.30
CA PRO A 50 24.44 -5.40 -9.93
C PRO A 50 25.03 -4.64 -8.73
N ASP A 51 24.49 -3.47 -8.41
CA ASP A 51 24.92 -2.58 -7.32
C ASP A 51 23.99 -2.59 -6.11
N SER A 52 23.13 -3.62 -6.01
CA SER A 52 22.25 -3.83 -4.85
C SER A 52 23.04 -4.21 -3.60
N ARG A 53 22.72 -3.63 -2.43
CA ARG A 53 23.35 -3.94 -1.14
C ARG A 53 22.36 -4.63 -0.22
N ILE A 54 22.79 -5.75 0.37
CA ILE A 54 22.02 -6.47 1.39
C ILE A 54 22.36 -5.87 2.76
N ARG A 55 21.35 -5.51 3.53
CA ARG A 55 21.51 -4.97 4.88
C ARG A 55 20.72 -5.76 5.90
N ASP A 56 21.38 -6.09 7.00
CA ASP A 56 20.77 -6.72 8.16
C ASP A 56 19.93 -5.67 8.93
N PRO A 57 18.64 -5.91 9.20
CA PRO A 57 17.86 -5.02 10.06
C PRO A 57 18.46 -4.86 11.46
N ASP A 58 19.14 -5.88 11.99
CA ASP A 58 19.81 -5.82 13.27
C ASP A 58 21.06 -4.91 13.25
N ALA A 59 21.60 -4.62 12.07
CA ALA A 59 22.66 -3.61 11.89
C ALA A 59 22.13 -2.16 11.89
N GLY A 60 20.82 -1.98 12.10
CA GLY A 60 20.12 -0.70 12.10
C GLY A 60 19.64 -0.25 10.73
N LEU A 61 18.62 0.61 10.73
CA LEU A 61 17.99 1.17 9.54
C LEU A 61 18.47 2.59 9.22
N GLU A 62 19.45 3.09 9.96
CA GLU A 62 19.99 4.44 9.80
C GLU A 62 20.70 4.59 8.45
N GLY A 63 20.61 5.78 7.85
CA GLY A 63 21.28 6.11 6.58
C GLY A 63 20.57 5.58 5.33
N LEU A 64 19.31 5.11 5.43
CA LEU A 64 18.53 4.67 4.29
C LEU A 64 17.71 5.79 3.63
N ALA A 65 17.64 6.96 4.21
CA ALA A 65 16.85 8.07 3.69
C ALA A 65 17.11 8.30 2.18
N GLY A 66 16.04 8.50 1.42
CA GLY A 66 16.09 8.77 -0.01
C GLY A 66 16.44 7.57 -0.89
N GLN A 67 16.45 6.35 -0.37
CA GLN A 67 16.80 5.14 -1.12
C GLN A 67 15.59 4.40 -1.66
N ARG A 68 15.81 3.58 -2.71
CA ARG A 68 14.86 2.58 -3.18
C ARG A 68 15.08 1.29 -2.38
N LEU A 69 14.02 0.76 -1.78
CA LEU A 69 14.11 -0.37 -0.86
C LEU A 69 13.30 -1.57 -1.38
N LEU A 70 13.88 -2.75 -1.35
CA LEU A 70 13.12 -3.99 -1.42
C LEU A 70 13.14 -4.65 -0.04
N PHE A 71 11.98 -4.72 0.60
CA PHE A 71 11.81 -5.53 1.80
C PHE A 71 11.64 -6.99 1.42
N ALA A 72 12.49 -7.87 1.92
CA ALA A 72 12.36 -9.31 1.73
C ALA A 72 12.10 -9.98 3.10
N LEU A 73 10.99 -10.71 3.20
CA LEU A 73 10.53 -11.31 4.45
C LEU A 73 10.17 -12.79 4.22
N ALA A 74 10.84 -13.68 4.94
CA ALA A 74 10.48 -15.09 5.01
C ALA A 74 9.72 -15.37 6.32
N LEU A 75 8.57 -16.02 6.20
CA LEU A 75 7.76 -16.44 7.34
C LEU A 75 7.95 -17.93 7.58
N ASP A 76 8.07 -18.31 8.84
CA ASP A 76 8.12 -19.70 9.27
C ASP A 76 6.76 -20.41 9.15
N GLU A 77 6.64 -21.61 9.68
CA GLU A 77 5.41 -22.43 9.66
C GLU A 77 4.27 -21.82 10.49
N SER A 78 4.59 -20.97 11.48
CA SER A 78 3.61 -20.22 12.26
C SER A 78 3.10 -18.97 11.54
N GLY A 79 3.69 -18.61 10.41
CA GLY A 79 3.42 -17.36 9.69
C GLY A 79 4.09 -16.15 10.33
N CYS A 80 5.14 -16.35 11.11
CA CYS A 80 5.88 -15.32 11.81
C CYS A 80 7.31 -15.17 11.26
N SER A 81 7.91 -14.01 11.51
CA SER A 81 9.33 -13.76 11.35
C SER A 81 9.81 -12.95 12.56
N GLU A 82 10.72 -13.51 13.36
CA GLU A 82 11.24 -12.83 14.55
C GLU A 82 11.92 -11.51 14.21
N SER A 83 12.71 -11.51 13.19
CA SER A 83 13.42 -10.34 12.69
C SER A 83 12.48 -9.35 11.99
N GLY A 84 11.47 -9.84 11.29
CA GLY A 84 10.38 -9.01 10.80
C GLY A 84 9.70 -8.25 11.96
N TYR A 85 9.49 -8.90 13.09
CA TYR A 85 8.96 -8.25 14.29
C TYR A 85 9.92 -7.21 14.86
N ARG A 86 11.23 -7.50 14.95
CA ARG A 86 12.22 -6.53 15.39
C ARG A 86 12.28 -5.32 14.47
N MET A 87 12.22 -5.53 13.17
CA MET A 87 12.13 -4.46 12.18
C MET A 87 10.87 -3.61 12.38
N LEU A 88 9.70 -4.23 12.56
CA LEU A 88 8.45 -3.53 12.87
C LEU A 88 8.58 -2.66 14.13
N MET A 89 9.19 -3.19 15.19
CA MET A 89 9.44 -2.42 16.42
C MET A 89 10.31 -1.17 16.17
N THR A 90 11.34 -1.29 15.36
CA THR A 90 12.23 -0.19 14.98
C THR A 90 11.49 0.86 14.16
N LEU A 91 10.75 0.44 13.15
CA LEU A 91 9.95 1.33 12.28
C LEU A 91 8.87 2.09 13.07
N ARG A 92 8.18 1.41 13.99
CA ARG A 92 7.11 2.03 14.80
C ARG A 92 7.61 3.08 15.80
N ARG A 93 8.91 3.08 16.14
CA ARG A 93 9.54 4.04 17.06
C ARG A 93 9.96 5.34 16.38
N SER A 94 10.06 5.38 15.07
CA SER A 94 10.53 6.55 14.33
C SER A 94 9.57 6.94 13.23
N ARG A 95 9.34 8.23 13.07
CA ARG A 95 8.50 8.76 11.99
C ARG A 95 9.29 9.23 10.75
N THR A 96 10.61 9.25 10.82
CA THR A 96 11.47 9.84 9.78
C THR A 96 12.59 8.90 9.33
N LEU A 97 12.64 7.68 9.87
CA LEU A 97 13.73 6.73 9.63
C LEU A 97 13.91 6.40 8.13
N LEU A 98 12.80 6.36 7.38
CA LEU A 98 12.77 6.04 5.95
C LEU A 98 12.31 7.23 5.11
N GLU A 99 12.60 8.44 5.55
CA GLU A 99 12.20 9.66 4.82
C GLU A 99 12.75 9.67 3.40
N GLY A 100 11.88 9.96 2.43
CA GLY A 100 12.24 9.98 1.02
C GLY A 100 12.49 8.62 0.37
N CYS A 101 12.34 7.52 1.11
CA CYS A 101 12.42 6.17 0.54
C CYS A 101 11.18 5.83 -0.28
N VAL A 102 11.36 4.99 -1.30
CA VAL A 102 10.29 4.28 -2.00
C VAL A 102 10.57 2.78 -1.95
N ALA A 103 9.53 1.98 -1.74
CA ALA A 103 9.73 0.54 -1.53
C ALA A 103 8.76 -0.35 -2.31
N GLY A 104 9.22 -1.59 -2.52
CA GLY A 104 8.46 -2.79 -2.77
C GLY A 104 8.77 -3.85 -1.73
N LEU A 105 8.04 -4.98 -1.75
CA LEU A 105 8.33 -6.07 -0.83
C LEU A 105 8.06 -7.44 -1.46
N VAL A 106 8.89 -8.42 -1.07
CA VAL A 106 8.72 -9.83 -1.37
C VAL A 106 8.53 -10.56 -0.05
N VAL A 107 7.44 -11.31 0.08
CA VAL A 107 7.12 -12.09 1.27
C VAL A 107 6.92 -13.54 0.88
N THR A 108 7.67 -14.45 1.50
CA THR A 108 7.49 -15.89 1.34
C THR A 108 6.98 -16.50 2.64
N GLY A 109 6.11 -17.49 2.54
CA GLY A 109 5.59 -18.23 3.70
C GLY A 109 5.66 -19.74 3.48
N ARG A 110 5.87 -20.51 4.54
CA ARG A 110 5.80 -21.98 4.49
C ARG A 110 4.36 -22.49 4.40
N GLY A 111 3.41 -21.69 4.88
CA GLY A 111 1.97 -21.99 4.84
C GLY A 111 1.23 -21.20 3.76
N GLU A 112 -0.09 -21.40 3.73
CA GLU A 112 -0.98 -20.70 2.79
C GLU A 112 -1.51 -19.37 3.36
N LEU A 113 -1.21 -19.05 4.61
CA LEU A 113 -1.75 -17.91 5.33
C LEU A 113 -0.64 -16.96 5.81
N TYR A 114 -1.04 -15.78 6.27
CA TYR A 114 -0.24 -14.75 6.96
C TYR A 114 0.70 -13.91 6.10
N THR A 115 1.08 -14.33 4.88
CA THR A 115 1.97 -13.55 4.01
C THR A 115 1.47 -12.13 3.75
N LYS A 116 0.17 -11.98 3.43
CA LYS A 116 -0.46 -10.67 3.23
C LYS A 116 -0.59 -9.85 4.51
N ASP A 117 -0.83 -10.51 5.62
CA ASP A 117 -0.99 -9.84 6.91
C ASP A 117 0.34 -9.24 7.38
N ALA A 118 1.41 -10.05 7.34
CA ALA A 118 2.77 -9.60 7.63
C ALA A 118 3.21 -8.45 6.70
N ALA A 119 2.94 -8.60 5.39
CA ALA A 119 3.23 -7.56 4.40
C ALA A 119 2.50 -6.25 4.71
N ARG A 120 1.21 -6.32 5.02
CA ARG A 120 0.38 -5.16 5.33
C ARG A 120 0.86 -4.40 6.57
N ASP A 121 1.26 -5.13 7.61
CA ASP A 121 1.79 -4.55 8.84
C ASP A 121 3.13 -3.85 8.59
N LEU A 122 4.01 -4.47 7.80
CA LEU A 122 5.29 -3.90 7.41
C LEU A 122 5.10 -2.63 6.56
N VAL A 123 4.23 -2.68 5.55
CA VAL A 123 3.92 -1.51 4.71
C VAL A 123 3.39 -0.36 5.56
N PHE A 124 2.47 -0.62 6.48
CA PHE A 124 1.92 0.43 7.34
C PHE A 124 3.00 1.04 8.24
N ALA A 125 3.81 0.21 8.92
CA ALA A 125 4.87 0.68 9.80
C ALA A 125 5.94 1.49 9.06
N ALA A 126 6.42 1.00 7.92
CA ALA A 126 7.41 1.69 7.09
C ALA A 126 6.84 2.99 6.49
N ASN A 127 5.57 2.98 6.08
CA ASN A 127 4.89 4.18 5.58
C ASN A 127 4.77 5.27 6.65
N GLN A 128 4.44 4.89 7.90
CA GLN A 128 4.44 5.83 9.03
C GLN A 128 5.85 6.34 9.36
N ALA A 129 6.89 5.58 9.05
CA ALA A 129 8.29 5.98 9.19
C ALA A 129 8.84 6.84 8.02
N GLY A 130 7.99 7.21 7.06
CA GLY A 130 8.34 8.10 5.95
C GLY A 130 8.59 7.42 4.61
N CYS A 131 8.38 6.11 4.49
CA CYS A 131 8.53 5.37 3.24
C CYS A 131 7.29 5.46 2.36
N ALA A 132 7.48 5.73 1.08
CA ALA A 132 6.46 5.54 0.06
C ALA A 132 6.45 4.10 -0.45
N PHE A 133 5.32 3.65 -1.01
CA PHE A 133 5.24 2.34 -1.67
C PHE A 133 4.66 2.45 -3.08
N LEU A 134 5.25 1.71 -4.00
CA LEU A 134 4.70 1.56 -5.34
C LEU A 134 3.26 1.06 -5.29
N GLY A 135 2.50 1.31 -6.33
CA GLY A 135 1.26 0.57 -6.53
C GLY A 135 1.56 -0.93 -6.74
N ARG A 136 0.79 -1.82 -6.09
CA ARG A 136 1.09 -3.26 -6.00
C ARG A 136 2.53 -3.52 -5.56
N PRO A 137 2.89 -3.09 -4.36
CA PRO A 137 4.26 -3.21 -3.87
C PRO A 137 4.63 -4.62 -3.46
N LEU A 138 3.64 -5.52 -3.29
CA LEU A 138 3.81 -6.86 -2.73
C LEU A 138 3.87 -7.91 -3.84
N VAL A 139 4.92 -8.71 -3.82
CA VAL A 139 4.99 -10.04 -4.41
C VAL A 139 5.05 -11.05 -3.28
N GLU A 140 4.03 -11.92 -3.17
CA GLU A 140 3.95 -12.93 -2.11
C GLU A 140 4.02 -14.33 -2.68
N ALA A 141 4.74 -15.22 -2.01
CA ALA A 141 4.77 -16.65 -2.28
C ALA A 141 4.21 -17.41 -1.07
N THR A 142 3.05 -18.06 -1.23
CA THR A 142 2.55 -19.02 -0.25
C THR A 142 3.30 -20.35 -0.38
N GLY A 143 3.23 -21.21 0.64
CA GLY A 143 4.00 -22.45 0.66
C GLY A 143 3.80 -23.37 -0.55
N SER A 144 2.60 -23.37 -1.15
CA SER A 144 2.29 -24.15 -2.36
C SER A 144 2.46 -23.38 -3.68
N LEU A 145 2.79 -22.08 -3.64
CA LEU A 145 2.76 -21.17 -4.80
C LEU A 145 1.40 -21.12 -5.54
N ARG A 146 0.34 -21.66 -4.93
CA ARG A 146 -1.00 -21.74 -5.54
C ARG A 146 -1.55 -20.37 -5.96
N ASN A 147 -1.11 -19.32 -5.31
CA ASN A 147 -1.46 -17.95 -5.65
C ASN A 147 -0.88 -17.47 -7.00
N PHE A 148 0.10 -18.20 -7.60
CA PHE A 148 0.63 -17.95 -8.95
C PHE A 148 0.03 -18.85 -10.03
N ARG A 149 -0.83 -19.82 -9.69
CA ARG A 149 -1.39 -20.77 -10.64
C ARG A 149 -2.03 -20.12 -11.87
N VAL A 150 -2.78 -19.04 -11.70
CA VAL A 150 -3.45 -18.37 -12.81
C VAL A 150 -2.43 -17.67 -13.73
N GLN A 151 -1.43 -17.00 -13.16
CA GLN A 151 -0.36 -16.35 -13.92
C GLN A 151 0.48 -17.38 -14.68
N ALA A 152 0.82 -18.49 -14.04
CA ALA A 152 1.52 -19.62 -14.66
C ALA A 152 0.75 -20.17 -15.85
N GLN A 153 -0.56 -20.42 -15.70
CA GLN A 153 -1.43 -20.87 -16.79
C GLN A 153 -1.50 -19.91 -17.96
N ILE A 154 -1.64 -18.61 -17.68
CA ILE A 154 -1.68 -17.57 -18.72
C ILE A 154 -0.33 -17.47 -19.44
N GLY A 155 0.79 -17.58 -18.72
CA GLY A 155 2.15 -17.50 -19.27
C GLY A 155 2.66 -18.80 -19.89
N GLY A 156 1.92 -19.91 -19.77
CA GLY A 156 2.39 -21.23 -20.21
C GLY A 156 3.63 -21.70 -19.46
N THR A 157 3.76 -21.35 -18.18
CA THR A 157 4.92 -21.65 -17.32
C THR A 157 4.48 -22.37 -16.04
N ASP A 158 5.43 -22.70 -15.17
CA ASP A 158 5.15 -23.16 -13.80
C ASP A 158 4.99 -21.99 -12.82
N GLU A 159 4.51 -22.27 -11.61
CA GLU A 159 4.21 -21.28 -10.58
C GLU A 159 5.49 -20.59 -10.06
N GLU A 160 6.63 -21.31 -10.01
CA GLU A 160 7.90 -20.71 -9.58
C GLU A 160 8.42 -19.72 -10.63
N THR A 161 8.35 -20.05 -11.90
CA THR A 161 8.70 -19.14 -12.99
C THR A 161 7.81 -17.90 -12.99
N ALA A 162 6.50 -18.06 -12.76
CA ALA A 162 5.57 -16.95 -12.64
C ALA A 162 5.87 -16.05 -11.41
N PHE A 163 6.27 -16.66 -10.29
CA PHE A 163 6.71 -15.91 -9.10
C PHE A 163 7.99 -15.10 -9.39
N ARG A 164 9.02 -15.73 -10.00
CA ARG A 164 10.26 -15.04 -10.39
C ARG A 164 9.99 -13.88 -11.35
N ALA A 165 9.13 -14.06 -12.32
CA ALA A 165 8.72 -13.00 -13.24
C ALA A 165 8.04 -11.83 -12.53
N ALA A 166 7.17 -12.10 -11.54
CA ALA A 166 6.53 -11.06 -10.75
C ALA A 166 7.53 -10.28 -9.88
N VAL A 167 8.57 -10.95 -9.35
CA VAL A 167 9.66 -10.28 -8.62
C VAL A 167 10.46 -9.38 -9.56
N SER A 168 10.81 -9.86 -10.75
CA SER A 168 11.53 -9.07 -11.77
C SER A 168 10.74 -7.82 -12.16
N GLU A 169 9.42 -7.97 -12.44
CA GLU A 169 8.54 -6.83 -12.73
C GLU A 169 8.51 -5.80 -11.59
N LEU A 170 8.47 -6.26 -10.33
CA LEU A 170 8.51 -5.36 -9.18
C LEU A 170 9.83 -4.60 -9.11
N LEU A 171 10.95 -5.29 -9.31
CA LEU A 171 12.30 -4.69 -9.31
C LEU A 171 12.48 -3.67 -10.45
N GLU A 172 12.01 -4.00 -11.66
CA GLU A 172 12.02 -3.08 -12.78
C GLU A 172 11.24 -1.80 -12.47
N ARG A 173 10.01 -1.93 -11.94
CA ARG A 173 9.19 -0.77 -11.54
C ARG A 173 9.83 0.04 -10.42
N LEU A 174 10.47 -0.62 -9.47
CA LEU A 174 11.18 0.05 -8.37
C LEU A 174 12.42 0.80 -8.88
N THR A 175 13.17 0.19 -9.78
CA THR A 175 14.37 0.78 -10.39
C THR A 175 14.03 1.95 -11.30
N ALA A 176 12.95 1.84 -12.08
CA ALA A 176 12.50 2.88 -13.01
C ALA A 176 11.70 4.00 -12.33
N TRP A 177 11.49 3.95 -11.01
CA TRP A 177 10.66 4.93 -10.32
C TRP A 177 11.31 6.31 -10.28
N GLU A 178 10.66 7.32 -10.87
CA GLU A 178 11.11 8.71 -10.94
C GLU A 178 10.32 9.67 -10.04
N GLY A 179 9.34 9.14 -9.32
CA GLY A 179 8.44 9.94 -8.49
C GLY A 179 7.02 10.02 -9.06
N PRO A 180 6.05 10.46 -8.26
CA PRO A 180 4.68 10.62 -8.71
C PRO A 180 4.51 11.90 -9.52
N ALA A 181 3.56 11.93 -10.47
CA ALA A 181 3.19 13.15 -11.21
C ALA A 181 2.66 14.24 -10.25
N PRO A 182 2.75 15.54 -10.60
CA PRO A 182 2.19 16.62 -9.79
C PRO A 182 0.68 16.43 -9.49
N VAL A 183 0.22 16.92 -8.34
CA VAL A 183 -1.19 16.88 -7.96
C VAL A 183 -1.94 18.06 -8.59
N GLY A 184 -2.97 17.75 -9.37
CA GLY A 184 -3.86 18.73 -10.00
C GLY A 184 -5.33 18.44 -9.75
N ARG A 185 -5.70 17.16 -9.61
CA ARG A 185 -7.09 16.72 -9.46
C ARG A 185 -7.25 15.73 -8.33
N VAL A 186 -7.93 16.17 -7.27
CA VAL A 186 -8.21 15.37 -6.07
C VAL A 186 -9.64 14.87 -6.10
N LEU A 187 -9.84 13.57 -5.97
CA LEU A 187 -11.14 12.94 -5.74
C LEU A 187 -11.26 12.52 -4.28
N ALA A 188 -12.24 13.05 -3.56
CA ALA A 188 -12.58 12.61 -2.21
C ALA A 188 -13.84 11.73 -2.22
N LEU A 189 -13.74 10.52 -1.67
CA LEU A 189 -14.85 9.59 -1.53
C LEU A 189 -15.21 9.41 -0.05
N HIS A 190 -16.50 9.57 0.27
CA HIS A 190 -17.00 9.37 1.63
C HIS A 190 -18.42 8.77 1.63
N ALA A 191 -18.82 8.19 2.77
CA ALA A 191 -20.18 7.71 3.02
C ALA A 191 -20.82 8.37 4.25
N SER A 192 -20.34 9.54 4.64
CA SER A 192 -20.69 10.23 5.87
C SER A 192 -21.73 11.32 5.66
N GLN A 193 -22.49 11.65 6.72
CA GLN A 193 -23.45 12.74 6.72
C GLN A 193 -22.78 14.06 7.14
N ARG A 194 -22.89 15.12 6.33
CA ARG A 194 -22.23 16.41 6.57
C ARG A 194 -22.53 17.04 7.93
N SER A 195 -23.79 16.97 8.37
CA SER A 195 -24.23 17.67 9.59
C SER A 195 -23.68 17.08 10.89
N THR A 196 -23.13 15.86 10.88
CA THR A 196 -22.73 15.14 12.09
C THR A 196 -21.31 14.57 12.06
N SER A 197 -20.68 14.50 10.89
CA SER A 197 -19.43 13.76 10.72
C SER A 197 -18.20 14.56 11.12
N ASN A 198 -17.47 14.09 12.12
CA ASN A 198 -16.13 14.56 12.46
C ASN A 198 -15.13 14.29 11.30
N THR A 199 -15.29 13.19 10.58
CA THR A 199 -14.41 12.86 9.45
C THR A 199 -14.53 13.85 8.30
N LEU A 200 -15.77 14.29 7.99
CA LEU A 200 -15.97 15.35 6.99
C LEU A 200 -15.50 16.72 7.49
N ALA A 201 -15.59 16.99 8.79
CA ALA A 201 -15.01 18.20 9.36
C ALA A 201 -13.48 18.22 9.19
N LEU A 202 -12.80 17.08 9.37
CA LEU A 202 -11.37 16.94 9.10
C LEU A 202 -11.05 17.15 7.62
N TRP A 203 -11.81 16.50 6.74
CA TRP A 203 -11.65 16.67 5.30
C TRP A 203 -11.79 18.13 4.86
N GLU A 204 -12.79 18.83 5.38
CA GLU A 204 -12.98 20.24 5.04
C GLU A 204 -11.82 21.14 5.50
N MET A 205 -11.16 20.82 6.62
CA MET A 205 -9.95 21.54 7.04
C MET A 205 -8.78 21.25 6.08
N VAL A 206 -8.60 20.01 5.63
CA VAL A 206 -7.59 19.65 4.66
C VAL A 206 -7.87 20.31 3.31
N ARG A 207 -9.10 20.21 2.82
CA ARG A 207 -9.55 20.77 1.54
C ARG A 207 -9.31 22.28 1.45
N ARG A 208 -9.64 23.03 2.53
CA ARG A 208 -9.40 24.48 2.59
C ARG A 208 -7.93 24.87 2.60
N SER A 209 -7.06 23.95 2.90
CA SER A 209 -5.62 24.16 2.95
C SER A 209 -4.90 23.73 1.68
N LEU A 210 -5.62 23.15 0.70
CA LEU A 210 -5.09 22.85 -0.63
C LEU A 210 -4.95 24.15 -1.44
N PRO A 211 -3.97 24.25 -2.34
CA PRO A 211 -3.82 25.37 -3.25
C PRO A 211 -5.07 25.57 -4.12
N PRO A 212 -5.42 26.83 -4.46
CA PRO A 212 -6.65 27.16 -5.20
C PRO A 212 -6.68 26.57 -6.64
N GLU A 213 -5.54 26.27 -7.22
CA GLU A 213 -5.41 25.65 -8.53
C GLU A 213 -5.76 24.15 -8.55
N VAL A 214 -5.79 23.51 -7.38
CA VAL A 214 -6.15 22.09 -7.27
C VAL A 214 -7.66 21.90 -7.42
N GLN A 215 -8.05 21.15 -8.43
CA GLN A 215 -9.45 20.80 -8.64
C GLN A 215 -9.87 19.70 -7.68
N VAL A 216 -10.86 19.94 -6.86
CA VAL A 216 -11.36 18.98 -5.88
C VAL A 216 -12.78 18.56 -6.25
N GLN A 217 -12.93 17.26 -6.54
CA GLN A 217 -14.24 16.61 -6.68
C GLN A 217 -14.53 15.81 -5.42
N GLU A 218 -15.75 15.92 -4.90
CA GLU A 218 -16.20 15.16 -3.74
C GLU A 218 -17.46 14.36 -4.13
N ILE A 219 -17.44 13.05 -3.88
CA ILE A 219 -18.58 12.16 -4.12
C ILE A 219 -19.01 11.52 -2.81
N CYS A 220 -20.29 11.70 -2.49
CA CYS A 220 -20.94 11.07 -1.35
C CYS A 220 -21.60 9.76 -1.76
N LEU A 221 -21.05 8.66 -1.25
CA LEU A 221 -21.55 7.31 -1.51
C LEU A 221 -22.69 6.89 -0.56
N ARG A 222 -23.14 7.80 0.31
CA ARG A 222 -24.23 7.56 1.25
C ARG A 222 -25.59 7.77 0.57
N ASN A 223 -25.92 6.88 -0.32
CA ASN A 223 -27.26 6.77 -0.89
C ASN A 223 -27.72 5.32 -0.82
N GLY A 224 -28.99 5.08 -0.77
CA GLY A 224 -29.56 3.73 -0.74
C GLY A 224 -29.38 2.95 -2.06
N THR A 225 -28.70 3.51 -3.05
CA THR A 225 -28.54 2.90 -4.39
C THR A 225 -27.16 2.28 -4.63
N MET A 226 -26.21 2.42 -3.68
CA MET A 226 -24.89 1.79 -3.80
C MET A 226 -25.01 0.29 -3.57
N ALA A 227 -25.07 -0.50 -4.64
CA ALA A 227 -25.01 -1.95 -4.59
C ALA A 227 -23.56 -2.44 -4.48
N ASP A 228 -23.32 -3.50 -3.72
CA ASP A 228 -22.01 -4.17 -3.66
C ASP A 228 -21.73 -5.01 -4.92
N CYS A 229 -20.54 -5.55 -5.02
CA CYS A 229 -20.14 -6.49 -6.06
C CYS A 229 -20.78 -7.86 -5.81
N ASN A 230 -21.55 -8.37 -6.76
CA ASN A 230 -22.20 -9.69 -6.66
C ASN A 230 -21.32 -10.86 -7.14
N GLY A 231 -20.01 -10.63 -7.39
CA GLY A 231 -19.11 -11.71 -7.78
C GLY A 231 -19.43 -12.34 -9.13
N CYS A 232 -19.68 -11.55 -10.17
CA CYS A 232 -19.87 -12.05 -11.53
C CYS A 232 -18.72 -12.95 -11.97
N SER A 233 -18.97 -13.87 -12.91
CA SER A 233 -17.90 -14.64 -13.54
C SER A 233 -16.84 -13.71 -14.14
N TYR A 234 -15.61 -14.23 -14.25
CA TYR A 234 -14.49 -13.45 -14.81
C TYR A 234 -14.85 -12.89 -16.21
N THR A 235 -15.39 -13.73 -17.07
CA THR A 235 -15.78 -13.36 -18.45
C THR A 235 -16.86 -12.27 -18.47
N ALA A 236 -17.89 -12.38 -17.66
CA ALA A 236 -18.92 -11.35 -17.54
C ALA A 236 -18.36 -10.04 -17.00
N CYS A 237 -17.50 -10.10 -15.95
CA CYS A 237 -16.88 -8.91 -15.40
C CYS A 237 -15.94 -8.22 -16.41
N MET A 238 -15.21 -9.00 -17.22
CA MET A 238 -14.35 -8.48 -18.29
C MET A 238 -15.20 -7.80 -19.38
N HIS A 239 -16.26 -8.45 -19.87
CA HIS A 239 -17.11 -7.91 -20.91
C HIS A 239 -17.65 -6.51 -20.58
N PHE A 240 -18.23 -6.33 -19.39
CA PHE A 240 -18.71 -5.01 -18.97
C PHE A 240 -17.57 -4.04 -18.64
N GLY A 241 -16.48 -4.54 -18.08
CA GLY A 241 -15.28 -3.76 -17.81
C GLY A 241 -14.70 -3.15 -19.09
N GLU A 242 -14.55 -3.91 -20.17
CA GLU A 242 -14.06 -3.46 -21.48
C GLU A 242 -14.92 -2.36 -22.10
N GLN A 243 -16.20 -2.33 -21.77
CA GLN A 243 -17.13 -1.27 -22.13
C GLN A 243 -17.09 -0.06 -21.18
N GLY A 244 -16.15 -0.05 -20.24
CA GLY A 244 -15.97 1.03 -19.27
C GLY A 244 -16.95 1.03 -18.11
N GLY A 245 -17.70 -0.07 -17.92
CA GLY A 245 -18.79 -0.16 -16.98
C GLY A 245 -18.75 -1.37 -16.06
N CYS A 246 -19.85 -1.59 -15.37
CA CYS A 246 -20.17 -2.74 -14.55
C CYS A 246 -21.64 -3.08 -14.77
N PHE A 247 -22.01 -4.35 -14.87
CA PHE A 247 -23.39 -4.82 -15.10
C PHE A 247 -24.43 -4.13 -14.20
N TYR A 248 -24.05 -3.84 -12.95
CA TYR A 248 -24.96 -3.24 -11.97
C TYR A 248 -25.13 -1.72 -12.09
N GLY A 249 -24.44 -1.05 -13.04
CA GLY A 249 -24.62 0.37 -13.32
C GLY A 249 -24.58 1.29 -12.10
N GLY A 250 -25.43 2.32 -12.10
CA GLY A 250 -25.65 3.26 -11.02
C GLY A 250 -24.45 4.16 -10.70
N PRO A 251 -24.42 4.80 -9.52
CA PRO A 251 -23.42 5.81 -9.17
C PRO A 251 -21.96 5.38 -9.38
N MET A 252 -21.67 4.08 -9.27
CA MET A 252 -20.31 3.57 -9.55
C MET A 252 -19.89 3.82 -10.99
N VAL A 253 -20.77 3.56 -11.96
CA VAL A 253 -20.47 3.68 -13.40
C VAL A 253 -20.63 5.12 -13.86
N GLU A 254 -21.67 5.79 -13.37
CA GLU A 254 -22.08 7.12 -13.82
C GLU A 254 -21.20 8.25 -13.24
N GLU A 255 -20.75 8.10 -11.98
CA GLU A 255 -20.02 9.15 -11.25
C GLU A 255 -18.60 8.71 -10.84
N VAL A 256 -18.47 7.56 -10.15
CA VAL A 256 -17.20 7.17 -9.52
C VAL A 256 -16.15 6.77 -10.56
N TYR A 257 -16.49 5.96 -11.56
CA TYR A 257 -15.52 5.53 -12.57
C TYR A 257 -14.95 6.70 -13.39
N PRO A 258 -15.76 7.63 -13.92
CA PRO A 258 -15.21 8.83 -14.58
C PRO A 258 -14.32 9.65 -13.66
N ALA A 259 -14.73 9.85 -12.41
CA ALA A 259 -13.96 10.61 -11.43
C ALA A 259 -12.61 9.94 -11.09
N VAL A 260 -12.60 8.61 -10.88
CA VAL A 260 -11.35 7.85 -10.63
C VAL A 260 -10.43 7.86 -11.84
N ARG A 261 -10.99 7.79 -13.06
CA ARG A 261 -10.17 7.89 -14.29
C ARG A 261 -9.49 9.25 -14.40
N SER A 262 -10.20 10.33 -14.08
CA SER A 262 -9.71 11.70 -14.26
C SER A 262 -8.84 12.23 -13.14
N CYS A 263 -8.94 11.68 -11.91
CA CYS A 263 -8.11 12.16 -10.79
C CYS A 263 -6.67 11.63 -10.87
N ASP A 264 -5.73 12.37 -10.29
CA ASP A 264 -4.38 11.92 -9.97
C ASP A 264 -4.23 11.51 -8.51
N THR A 265 -5.17 11.94 -7.65
CA THR A 265 -5.15 11.70 -6.21
C THR A 265 -6.52 11.27 -5.71
N LEU A 266 -6.57 10.12 -5.05
CA LEU A 266 -7.76 9.60 -4.37
C LEU A 266 -7.62 9.80 -2.86
N VAL A 267 -8.59 10.45 -2.24
CA VAL A 267 -8.71 10.61 -0.77
C VAL A 267 -9.90 9.80 -0.28
N MET A 268 -9.64 8.79 0.54
CA MET A 268 -10.65 7.99 1.21
C MET A 268 -10.98 8.61 2.57
N VAL A 269 -12.19 9.18 2.71
CA VAL A 269 -12.65 9.87 3.92
C VAL A 269 -13.50 8.91 4.74
N CYS A 270 -12.89 8.26 5.74
CA CYS A 270 -13.40 7.07 6.42
C CYS A 270 -13.75 7.35 7.89
N ALA A 271 -15.02 7.28 8.24
CA ALA A 271 -15.41 7.09 9.63
C ALA A 271 -15.21 5.62 10.03
N ASN A 272 -14.70 5.40 11.24
CA ASN A 272 -14.54 4.05 11.77
C ASN A 272 -15.90 3.51 12.28
N TYR A 273 -16.35 2.41 11.70
CA TYR A 273 -17.54 1.67 12.11
C TYR A 273 -17.14 0.25 12.50
N ASN A 274 -17.06 -0.03 13.79
CA ASN A 274 -16.69 -1.37 14.30
C ASN A 274 -15.37 -1.89 13.67
N ASP A 275 -14.35 -1.04 13.65
CA ASP A 275 -13.02 -1.33 13.10
C ASP A 275 -12.99 -1.71 11.60
N ALA A 276 -13.99 -1.23 10.85
CA ALA A 276 -14.13 -1.47 9.42
C ALA A 276 -14.52 -0.21 8.65
N LEU A 277 -14.23 -0.22 7.34
CA LEU A 277 -14.78 0.75 6.41
C LEU A 277 -16.30 0.62 6.35
N SER A 278 -17.00 1.73 6.10
CA SER A 278 -18.44 1.68 5.89
C SER A 278 -18.82 0.78 4.71
N ALA A 279 -20.01 0.18 4.76
CA ALA A 279 -20.48 -0.74 3.74
C ALA A 279 -20.39 -0.13 2.31
N ASN A 280 -20.79 1.13 2.15
CA ASN A 280 -20.78 1.76 0.83
C ASN A 280 -19.34 2.06 0.32
N LEU A 281 -18.38 2.39 1.19
CA LEU A 281 -16.97 2.50 0.82
C LEU A 281 -16.40 1.14 0.43
N THR A 282 -16.77 0.08 1.15
CA THR A 282 -16.39 -1.30 0.83
C THR A 282 -16.98 -1.73 -0.51
N ALA A 283 -18.26 -1.46 -0.75
CA ALA A 283 -18.91 -1.72 -2.04
C ALA A 283 -18.23 -0.98 -3.19
N CYS A 284 -17.87 0.28 -2.98
CA CYS A 284 -17.11 1.06 -3.96
C CYS A 284 -15.76 0.39 -4.28
N VAL A 285 -14.97 0.04 -3.26
CA VAL A 285 -13.67 -0.64 -3.43
C VAL A 285 -13.83 -1.96 -4.19
N ASN A 286 -14.83 -2.77 -3.84
CA ASN A 286 -15.12 -4.05 -4.51
C ASN A 286 -15.43 -3.83 -5.99
N ARG A 287 -16.26 -2.86 -6.31
CA ARG A 287 -16.69 -2.56 -7.68
C ARG A 287 -15.62 -1.86 -8.52
N LEU A 288 -14.63 -1.20 -7.93
CA LEU A 288 -13.46 -0.71 -8.66
C LEU A 288 -12.72 -1.83 -9.43
N THR A 289 -12.98 -3.10 -9.12
CA THR A 289 -12.39 -4.24 -9.82
C THR A 289 -12.70 -4.21 -11.33
N ALA A 290 -13.90 -3.84 -11.73
CA ALA A 290 -14.26 -3.74 -13.15
C ALA A 290 -13.41 -2.67 -13.86
N LEU A 291 -13.27 -1.50 -13.26
CA LEU A 291 -12.43 -0.44 -13.81
C LEU A 291 -10.94 -0.83 -13.81
N PHE A 292 -10.46 -1.49 -12.76
CA PHE A 292 -9.07 -1.93 -12.62
C PHE A 292 -8.67 -2.99 -13.67
N ARG A 293 -9.61 -3.72 -14.24
CA ARG A 293 -9.33 -4.67 -15.34
C ARG A 293 -8.88 -3.97 -16.60
N GLN A 294 -9.35 -2.76 -16.87
CA GLN A 294 -8.98 -1.97 -18.03
C GLN A 294 -7.77 -1.07 -17.79
N THR A 295 -7.71 -0.45 -16.62
CA THR A 295 -6.68 0.54 -16.29
C THR A 295 -6.05 0.24 -14.95
N ARG A 296 -4.74 0.38 -14.87
CA ARG A 296 -3.99 0.30 -13.61
C ARG A 296 -3.90 1.69 -12.99
N PHE A 297 -3.89 1.76 -11.67
CA PHE A 297 -3.86 3.04 -10.95
C PHE A 297 -2.45 3.40 -10.43
N TYR A 298 -1.39 2.94 -11.13
CA TYR A 298 0.01 3.20 -10.75
C TYR A 298 0.38 4.68 -10.70
N ASP A 299 -0.31 5.50 -11.50
CA ASP A 299 -0.16 6.94 -11.62
C ASP A 299 -0.97 7.73 -10.58
N LYS A 300 -1.75 7.07 -9.74
CA LYS A 300 -2.69 7.70 -8.82
C LYS A 300 -2.24 7.53 -7.36
N ARG A 301 -2.20 8.66 -6.63
CA ARG A 301 -1.91 8.67 -5.20
C ARG A 301 -3.12 8.22 -4.38
N LEU A 302 -2.86 7.53 -3.29
CA LEU A 302 -3.86 7.18 -2.27
C LEU A 302 -3.59 7.94 -0.99
N TYR A 303 -4.58 8.67 -0.51
CA TYR A 303 -4.60 9.24 0.84
C TYR A 303 -5.81 8.76 1.62
N GLY A 304 -5.71 8.77 2.95
CA GLY A 304 -6.78 8.41 3.87
C GLY A 304 -6.98 9.45 4.97
N LEU A 305 -8.21 9.73 5.30
CA LEU A 305 -8.58 10.45 6.51
C LEU A 305 -9.46 9.53 7.35
N VAL A 306 -9.01 9.15 8.53
CA VAL A 306 -9.75 8.25 9.41
C VAL A 306 -10.03 8.93 10.73
N VAL A 307 -11.30 8.97 11.12
CA VAL A 307 -11.71 9.41 12.46
C VAL A 307 -12.42 8.26 13.15
N SER A 308 -11.84 7.82 14.26
CA SER A 308 -12.40 6.79 15.13
C SER A 308 -13.08 7.41 16.36
N GLY A 309 -14.11 6.76 16.88
CA GLY A 309 -14.72 7.16 18.13
C GLY A 309 -13.75 6.99 19.31
N TYR A 310 -13.00 5.91 19.33
CA TYR A 310 -12.07 5.53 20.40
C TYR A 310 -10.70 5.13 19.85
N SER A 311 -10.58 3.97 19.23
CA SER A 311 -9.34 3.37 18.73
C SER A 311 -9.57 2.74 17.35
N GLY A 312 -8.60 1.98 16.84
CA GLY A 312 -8.76 1.18 15.62
C GLY A 312 -8.59 1.96 14.31
N GLY A 313 -8.16 3.22 14.34
CA GLY A 313 -7.91 3.98 13.10
C GLY A 313 -6.84 3.34 12.20
N ASP A 314 -5.85 2.70 12.80
CA ASP A 314 -4.81 1.95 12.09
C ASP A 314 -5.37 0.70 11.39
N LEU A 315 -6.43 0.08 11.89
CA LEU A 315 -7.10 -1.05 11.23
C LEU A 315 -7.68 -0.61 9.88
N LEU A 316 -8.35 0.55 9.83
CA LEU A 316 -8.88 1.09 8.58
C LEU A 316 -7.74 1.51 7.61
N ALA A 317 -6.69 2.13 8.11
CA ALA A 317 -5.53 2.46 7.29
C ALA A 317 -4.94 1.20 6.64
N ARG A 318 -4.79 0.11 7.39
CA ARG A 318 -4.33 -1.18 6.87
C ARG A 318 -5.32 -1.82 5.90
N GLN A 319 -6.64 -1.63 6.07
CA GLN A 319 -7.63 -2.05 5.08
C GLN A 319 -7.45 -1.29 3.76
N LEU A 320 -7.23 0.03 3.80
CA LEU A 320 -6.97 0.84 2.61
C LEU A 320 -5.69 0.39 1.89
N ILE A 321 -4.61 0.09 2.61
CA ILE A 321 -3.37 -0.47 2.05
C ILE A 321 -3.68 -1.76 1.29
N SER A 322 -4.33 -2.73 1.94
CA SER A 322 -4.65 -4.01 1.31
C SER A 322 -5.54 -3.85 0.08
N ALA A 323 -6.60 -3.06 0.22
CA ALA A 323 -7.63 -2.95 -0.79
C ALA A 323 -7.21 -2.09 -2.00
N LEU A 324 -6.52 -1.00 -1.79
CA LEU A 324 -6.23 -0.01 -2.82
C LEU A 324 -4.77 0.00 -3.28
N ASN A 325 -3.80 -0.02 -2.36
CA ASN A 325 -2.40 -0.05 -2.74
C ASN A 325 -1.97 -1.45 -3.25
N MET A 326 -2.18 -2.51 -2.46
CA MET A 326 -1.75 -3.86 -2.83
C MET A 326 -2.60 -4.46 -3.96
N ASN A 327 -3.92 -4.29 -3.92
CA ASN A 327 -4.83 -4.93 -4.88
C ASN A 327 -5.17 -4.08 -6.11
N LYS A 328 -5.24 -2.77 -5.97
CA LYS A 328 -5.68 -1.86 -7.06
C LYS A 328 -4.58 -0.96 -7.60
N ALA A 329 -3.35 -1.12 -7.12
CA ALA A 329 -2.15 -0.46 -7.64
C ALA A 329 -2.08 1.07 -7.42
N PHE A 330 -2.82 1.64 -6.48
CA PHE A 330 -2.59 3.03 -6.11
C PHE A 330 -1.22 3.19 -5.45
N TYR A 331 -0.47 4.22 -5.86
CA TYR A 331 0.74 4.64 -5.17
C TYR A 331 0.42 5.10 -3.75
N LEU A 332 1.23 4.71 -2.79
CA LEU A 332 1.07 5.03 -1.38
C LEU A 332 2.13 6.06 -0.97
N PRO A 333 1.80 7.35 -0.88
CA PRO A 333 2.74 8.37 -0.42
C PRO A 333 3.17 8.15 1.04
N PRO A 334 4.29 8.72 1.50
CA PRO A 334 4.68 8.62 2.90
C PRO A 334 3.57 9.13 3.83
N ARG A 335 3.36 8.45 4.96
CA ARG A 335 2.33 8.84 5.95
C ARG A 335 0.97 9.14 5.32
N PHE A 336 0.55 8.29 4.39
CA PHE A 336 -0.61 8.47 3.51
C PHE A 336 -1.92 8.73 4.26
N CYS A 337 -2.00 8.42 5.55
CA CYS A 337 -3.24 8.48 6.30
C CYS A 337 -3.12 9.38 7.52
N LEU A 338 -4.03 10.35 7.65
CA LEU A 338 -4.23 11.15 8.85
C LEU A 338 -5.27 10.46 9.75
N LEU A 339 -4.83 10.05 10.94
CA LEU A 339 -5.62 9.30 11.91
C LEU A 339 -5.93 10.21 13.12
N GLU A 340 -7.21 10.36 13.46
CA GLU A 340 -7.64 11.13 14.64
C GLU A 340 -8.72 10.37 15.43
N THR A 341 -8.84 10.73 16.70
CA THR A 341 -9.88 10.18 17.58
C THR A 341 -10.82 11.27 18.03
N ALA A 342 -12.11 11.14 17.69
CA ALA A 342 -13.15 12.10 18.06
C ALA A 342 -14.52 11.42 18.01
N ASN A 343 -15.10 11.14 19.18
CA ASN A 343 -16.38 10.43 19.29
C ASN A 343 -17.57 11.38 19.15
N GLU A 344 -17.64 12.38 20.02
CA GLU A 344 -18.79 13.28 20.07
C GLU A 344 -18.86 14.18 18.83
N ARG A 345 -20.09 14.46 18.38
CA ARG A 345 -20.31 15.40 17.27
C ARG A 345 -19.60 16.73 17.52
N GLY A 346 -18.77 17.14 16.55
CA GLY A 346 -18.01 18.38 16.62
C GLY A 346 -16.85 18.37 17.63
N SER A 347 -16.51 17.21 18.22
CA SER A 347 -15.36 17.13 19.13
C SER A 347 -14.03 17.26 18.39
N LEU A 348 -13.97 16.85 17.12
CA LEU A 348 -12.76 16.97 16.31
C LEU A 348 -12.20 18.38 16.26
N VAL A 349 -13.06 19.39 16.05
CA VAL A 349 -12.61 20.79 15.90
C VAL A 349 -12.04 21.40 17.19
N ARG A 350 -12.24 20.70 18.31
CA ARG A 350 -11.70 21.07 19.62
C ARG A 350 -10.40 20.36 19.96
N LEU A 351 -9.94 19.43 19.14
CA LEU A 351 -8.67 18.73 19.36
C LEU A 351 -7.50 19.72 19.23
N PRO A 352 -6.56 19.69 20.16
CA PRO A 352 -5.38 20.56 20.10
C PRO A 352 -4.56 20.30 18.82
N GLY A 353 -4.21 21.36 18.11
CA GLY A 353 -3.37 21.28 16.92
C GLY A 353 -4.01 20.62 15.70
N ILE A 354 -5.34 20.40 15.69
CA ILE A 354 -6.00 19.69 14.58
C ILE A 354 -5.91 20.46 13.26
N ARG A 355 -5.99 21.79 13.31
CA ARG A 355 -5.88 22.64 12.11
C ARG A 355 -4.47 22.57 11.52
N GLU A 356 -3.46 22.64 12.36
CA GLU A 356 -2.05 22.51 11.96
C GLU A 356 -1.74 21.13 11.39
N LYS A 357 -2.34 20.06 11.96
CA LYS A 357 -2.23 18.72 11.40
C LYS A 357 -2.88 18.63 10.01
N ALA A 358 -4.08 19.18 9.85
CA ALA A 358 -4.77 19.20 8.56
C ALA A 358 -3.98 20.00 7.51
N GLN A 359 -3.41 21.15 7.87
CA GLN A 359 -2.57 21.97 7.00
C GLN A 359 -1.28 21.24 6.58
N ARG A 360 -0.61 20.55 7.52
CA ARG A 360 0.58 19.75 7.20
C ARG A 360 0.23 18.62 6.25
N PHE A 361 -0.88 17.93 6.49
CA PHE A 361 -1.34 16.85 5.63
C PHE A 361 -1.68 17.37 4.21
N ALA A 362 -2.34 18.52 4.10
CA ALA A 362 -2.61 19.16 2.81
C ALA A 362 -1.31 19.52 2.07
N ARG A 363 -0.27 20.05 2.75
CA ARG A 363 1.04 20.31 2.15
C ARG A 363 1.70 19.02 1.67
N GLN A 364 1.70 17.99 2.51
CA GLN A 364 2.24 16.67 2.16
C GLN A 364 1.54 16.05 0.94
N MET A 365 0.24 16.32 0.76
CA MET A 365 -0.48 15.87 -0.44
C MET A 365 0.07 16.50 -1.72
N MET A 366 0.69 17.66 -1.64
CA MET A 366 1.22 18.41 -2.79
C MET A 366 2.68 18.05 -3.13
N GLU A 367 3.39 17.40 -2.22
CA GLU A 367 4.75 16.86 -2.42
C GLU A 367 4.72 15.55 -3.22
#